data_ad6eaebd9e6d5af1ad07184952f298cd
#
_entry.id   ad6eaebd9e6d5af1ad07184952f298cd
#
_cell.length_a   1.000
_cell.length_b   1.000
_cell.length_c   1.000
_cell.angle_alpha   90.00
_cell.angle_beta   90.00
_cell.angle_gamma   90.00
#
_symmetry.space_group_name_H-M   'P 1'
#
loop_
_entity.id
_entity.type
_entity.pdbx_description
1 polymer ?
#
loop_
_entity_poly.entity_id
_entity_poly.type
_entity_poly.pdbx_seq_one_letter_code
_entity_poly.pdbx_strand_id
1 'polypeptide(L)'
;MGTSARNAAVTRKRRTAARKAATTRKRRAAGSKAATTRKSRTKAREAAPAGSTPSVVPMISYEDGVAALAWLRKAFGFVETARLTTPDGRLSHGEMKAGDGLIMLASPTPEYRGPKHHREVCEQARKWSEVPWIIDGVLVLVDDLDRHFRRAKAAGATILSDIEEGPPGRRYRVEDFEGHRWFFFEKDDG
;
A
#
# COMPACT_ATOMS: atom_id res chain seq x y z
N MET A 1 -72.33 -2.39 0.77
CA MET A 1 -70.98 -2.99 1.00
C MET A 1 -69.93 -2.29 0.10
N GLY A 2 -69.50 -1.07 0.36
CA GLY A 2 -68.62 -0.36 -0.58
C GLY A 2 -67.59 0.58 0.03
N THR A 3 -67.60 0.80 1.34
CA THR A 3 -66.75 1.81 1.99
C THR A 3 -65.42 1.26 2.54
N SER A 4 -65.39 0.00 2.95
CA SER A 4 -64.22 -0.62 3.54
C SER A 4 -63.06 -0.86 2.54
N ALA A 5 -63.33 -1.24 1.30
CA ALA A 5 -62.32 -1.48 0.26
C ALA A 5 -61.64 -0.19 -0.23
N ARG A 6 -62.35 0.93 -0.28
CA ARG A 6 -61.81 2.23 -0.70
C ARG A 6 -60.83 2.78 0.36
N ASN A 7 -61.10 2.64 1.64
CA ASN A 7 -60.22 3.09 2.71
C ASN A 7 -58.94 2.25 2.79
N ALA A 8 -58.96 0.95 2.54
CA ALA A 8 -57.77 0.11 2.48
C ALA A 8 -56.86 0.48 1.31
N ALA A 9 -57.39 0.84 0.13
CA ALA A 9 -56.57 1.26 -1.05
C ALA A 9 -55.89 2.61 -0.81
N VAL A 10 -56.56 3.55 -0.15
CA VAL A 10 -55.98 4.87 0.17
C VAL A 10 -54.86 4.74 1.18
N THR A 11 -55.01 3.92 2.21
CA THR A 11 -53.99 3.67 3.22
C THR A 11 -52.77 2.97 2.63
N ARG A 12 -52.97 2.04 1.69
CA ARG A 12 -51.87 1.35 0.99
C ARG A 12 -51.05 2.30 0.08
N LYS A 13 -51.71 3.22 -0.64
CA LYS A 13 -51.03 4.26 -1.46
C LYS A 13 -50.24 5.22 -0.59
N ARG A 14 -50.77 5.65 0.56
CA ARG A 14 -50.04 6.55 1.50
C ARG A 14 -48.80 5.88 2.10
N ARG A 15 -48.86 4.58 2.47
CA ARG A 15 -47.71 3.81 2.97
C ARG A 15 -46.60 3.62 1.92
N THR A 16 -46.96 3.39 0.65
CA THR A 16 -45.96 3.27 -0.44
C THR A 16 -45.31 4.60 -0.79
N ALA A 17 -46.04 5.72 -0.75
CA ALA A 17 -45.47 7.05 -0.97
C ALA A 17 -44.51 7.44 0.16
N ALA A 18 -44.87 7.18 1.43
CA ALA A 18 -43.99 7.42 2.59
C ALA A 18 -42.70 6.58 2.54
N ARG A 19 -42.78 5.32 2.13
CA ARG A 19 -41.60 4.46 1.94
C ARG A 19 -40.66 4.96 0.83
N LYS A 20 -41.23 5.44 -0.31
CA LYS A 20 -40.42 6.02 -1.40
C LYS A 20 -39.72 7.30 -0.97
N ALA A 21 -40.39 8.20 -0.21
CA ALA A 21 -39.81 9.43 0.30
C ALA A 21 -38.68 9.16 1.32
N ALA A 22 -38.85 8.18 2.21
CA ALA A 22 -37.84 7.78 3.17
C ALA A 22 -36.58 7.20 2.49
N THR A 23 -36.73 6.42 1.42
CA THR A 23 -35.61 5.84 0.67
C THR A 23 -34.82 6.92 -0.11
N THR A 24 -35.54 7.90 -0.68
CA THR A 24 -34.90 9.02 -1.40
C THR A 24 -34.14 9.94 -0.42
N ARG A 25 -34.67 10.16 0.77
CA ARG A 25 -34.01 10.97 1.82
C ARG A 25 -32.74 10.26 2.34
N LYS A 26 -32.78 8.94 2.49
CA LYS A 26 -31.62 8.12 2.92
C LYS A 26 -30.51 8.09 1.85
N ARG A 27 -30.87 8.04 0.55
CA ARG A 27 -29.89 8.13 -0.56
C ARG A 27 -29.27 9.52 -0.69
N ARG A 28 -30.01 10.61 -0.50
CA ARG A 28 -29.46 11.97 -0.49
C ARG A 28 -28.51 12.21 0.69
N ALA A 29 -28.84 11.71 1.88
CA ALA A 29 -27.97 11.81 3.04
C ALA A 29 -26.67 11.00 2.91
N ALA A 30 -26.72 9.82 2.27
CA ALA A 30 -25.54 9.02 1.97
C ALA A 30 -24.65 9.67 0.89
N GLY A 31 -25.24 10.29 -0.15
CA GLY A 31 -24.50 11.02 -1.18
C GLY A 31 -23.80 12.28 -0.63
N SER A 32 -24.46 13.00 0.29
CA SER A 32 -23.88 14.17 0.96
C SER A 32 -22.69 13.80 1.87
N LYS A 33 -22.77 12.70 2.62
CA LYS A 33 -21.66 12.20 3.44
C LYS A 33 -20.46 11.75 2.59
N ALA A 34 -20.69 11.07 1.45
CA ALA A 34 -19.64 10.66 0.54
C ALA A 34 -18.92 11.87 -0.12
N ALA A 35 -19.65 12.91 -0.49
CA ALA A 35 -19.07 14.14 -1.07
C ALA A 35 -18.24 14.92 -0.04
N THR A 36 -18.65 14.95 1.23
CA THR A 36 -17.92 15.63 2.32
C THR A 36 -16.64 14.87 2.69
N THR A 37 -16.69 13.55 2.71
CA THR A 37 -15.51 12.68 2.96
C THR A 37 -14.49 12.80 1.82
N ARG A 38 -14.93 12.96 0.57
CA ARG A 38 -14.04 13.17 -0.59
C ARG A 38 -13.33 14.54 -0.52
N LYS A 39 -14.03 15.61 -0.09
CA LYS A 39 -13.42 16.95 0.07
C LYS A 39 -12.40 17.01 1.23
N SER A 40 -12.59 16.25 2.31
CA SER A 40 -11.63 16.22 3.42
C SER A 40 -10.38 15.38 3.09
N ARG A 41 -10.49 14.33 2.23
CA ARG A 41 -9.33 13.56 1.78
C ARG A 41 -8.43 14.33 0.81
N THR A 42 -8.96 15.19 -0.04
CA THR A 42 -8.15 16.05 -0.93
C THR A 42 -7.36 17.12 -0.20
N LYS A 43 -7.79 17.54 0.99
CA LYS A 43 -7.07 18.56 1.78
C LYS A 43 -5.92 18.00 2.63
N ALA A 44 -5.85 16.67 2.84
CA ALA A 44 -4.79 16.01 3.61
C ALA A 44 -3.57 15.62 2.75
N ARG A 45 -3.57 15.94 1.45
CA ARG A 45 -2.49 15.62 0.51
C ARG A 45 -1.76 16.87 0.04
N GLU A 46 -1.44 17.75 0.97
CA GLU A 46 -0.46 18.80 0.72
C GLU A 46 0.91 18.11 0.71
N ALA A 47 1.50 18.00 -0.49
CA ALA A 47 2.83 17.43 -0.66
C ALA A 47 3.80 18.20 0.24
N ALA A 48 4.62 17.51 1.01
CA ALA A 48 5.68 18.12 1.78
C ALA A 48 6.51 19.02 0.83
N PRO A 49 6.93 20.22 1.27
CA PRO A 49 7.68 21.14 0.43
C PRO A 49 8.93 20.42 -0.11
N ALA A 50 9.20 20.60 -1.41
CA ALA A 50 10.35 20.01 -2.07
C ALA A 50 11.63 20.37 -1.30
N GLY A 51 12.28 19.34 -0.69
CA GLY A 51 13.51 19.51 0.09
C GLY A 51 13.37 19.21 1.59
N SER A 52 12.17 18.95 2.15
CA SER A 52 12.04 18.50 3.54
C SER A 52 12.30 17.00 3.66
N THR A 53 13.12 16.63 4.66
CA THR A 53 13.27 15.22 5.05
C THR A 53 11.91 14.72 5.55
N PRO A 54 11.42 13.54 5.12
CA PRO A 54 10.19 12.96 5.64
C PRO A 54 10.27 12.80 7.16
N SER A 55 9.16 13.08 7.87
CA SER A 55 9.11 12.92 9.34
C SER A 55 9.12 11.46 9.79
N VAL A 56 8.80 10.53 8.89
CA VAL A 56 8.87 9.08 9.12
C VAL A 56 9.71 8.46 8.01
N VAL A 57 10.74 7.73 8.41
CA VAL A 57 11.67 7.05 7.49
C VAL A 57 11.76 5.58 7.91
N PRO A 58 11.31 4.63 7.09
CA PRO A 58 11.52 3.20 7.33
C PRO A 58 13.01 2.87 7.38
N MET A 59 13.41 2.07 8.37
CA MET A 59 14.76 1.54 8.49
C MET A 59 14.70 0.02 8.29
N ILE A 60 15.42 -0.49 7.29
CA ILE A 60 15.35 -1.88 6.86
C ILE A 60 16.73 -2.51 6.98
N SER A 61 16.79 -3.65 7.67
CA SER A 61 18.02 -4.43 7.82
C SER A 61 18.15 -5.46 6.71
N TYR A 62 19.33 -5.55 6.08
CA TYR A 62 19.67 -6.53 5.06
C TYR A 62 20.88 -7.34 5.47
N GLU A 63 20.94 -8.60 5.09
CA GLU A 63 22.15 -9.43 5.23
C GLU A 63 23.29 -8.83 4.40
N ASP A 64 22.99 -8.51 3.14
CA ASP A 64 23.87 -7.77 2.24
C ASP A 64 23.25 -6.44 1.81
N GLY A 65 23.42 -5.42 2.63
CA GLY A 65 22.86 -4.09 2.34
C GLY A 65 23.47 -3.43 1.10
N VAL A 66 24.72 -3.76 0.72
CA VAL A 66 25.34 -3.23 -0.50
C VAL A 66 24.68 -3.82 -1.73
N ALA A 67 24.45 -5.14 -1.74
CA ALA A 67 23.68 -5.80 -2.78
C ALA A 67 22.23 -5.28 -2.81
N ALA A 68 21.63 -5.02 -1.65
CA ALA A 68 20.28 -4.47 -1.55
C ALA A 68 20.16 -3.11 -2.23
N LEU A 69 21.08 -2.17 -2.03
CA LEU A 69 21.09 -0.88 -2.72
C LEU A 69 21.07 -1.06 -4.25
N ALA A 70 21.92 -1.93 -4.76
CA ALA A 70 22.00 -2.20 -6.20
C ALA A 70 20.74 -2.87 -6.75
N TRP A 71 20.20 -3.84 -6.00
CA TRP A 71 19.00 -4.58 -6.42
C TRP A 71 17.74 -3.71 -6.39
N LEU A 72 17.51 -2.95 -5.31
CA LEU A 72 16.36 -2.06 -5.17
C LEU A 72 16.34 -0.97 -6.26
N ARG A 73 17.52 -0.44 -6.62
CA ARG A 73 17.65 0.46 -7.76
C ARG A 73 17.23 -0.21 -9.07
N LYS A 74 17.68 -1.43 -9.33
CA LYS A 74 17.35 -2.18 -10.55
C LYS A 74 15.87 -2.56 -10.61
N ALA A 75 15.35 -3.15 -9.52
CA ALA A 75 14.02 -3.75 -9.48
C ALA A 75 12.91 -2.72 -9.29
N PHE A 76 13.09 -1.78 -8.35
CA PHE A 76 12.06 -0.84 -7.94
C PHE A 76 12.32 0.59 -8.45
N GLY A 77 13.49 0.84 -9.03
CA GLY A 77 13.84 2.17 -9.53
C GLY A 77 14.16 3.19 -8.44
N PHE A 78 14.46 2.72 -7.24
CA PHE A 78 14.87 3.60 -6.15
C PHE A 78 16.21 4.26 -6.46
N VAL A 79 16.43 5.45 -5.90
CA VAL A 79 17.63 6.25 -6.16
C VAL A 79 18.46 6.33 -4.89
N GLU A 80 19.67 5.76 -4.92
CA GLU A 80 20.63 5.86 -3.83
C GLU A 80 21.07 7.32 -3.62
N THR A 81 21.01 7.80 -2.38
CA THR A 81 21.37 9.17 -1.99
C THR A 81 22.55 9.22 -1.03
N ALA A 82 22.76 8.16 -0.24
CA ALA A 82 23.91 8.04 0.66
C ALA A 82 24.34 6.59 0.84
N ARG A 83 25.64 6.39 1.04
CA ARG A 83 26.23 5.09 1.39
C ARG A 83 27.45 5.29 2.29
N LEU A 84 27.45 4.60 3.42
CA LEU A 84 28.61 4.42 4.28
C LEU A 84 28.82 2.92 4.50
N THR A 85 30.07 2.47 4.36
CA THR A 85 30.45 1.08 4.60
C THR A 85 31.44 0.99 5.75
N THR A 86 31.43 -0.12 6.45
CA THR A 86 32.47 -0.49 7.42
C THR A 86 33.74 -0.91 6.70
N PRO A 87 34.91 -0.98 7.39
CA PRO A 87 36.17 -1.41 6.77
C PRO A 87 36.12 -2.82 6.16
N ASP A 88 35.25 -3.70 6.68
CA ASP A 88 35.00 -5.05 6.17
C ASP A 88 33.96 -5.07 5.00
N GLY A 89 33.53 -3.90 4.53
CA GLY A 89 32.68 -3.75 3.35
C GLY A 89 31.18 -3.87 3.60
N ARG A 90 30.71 -4.10 4.83
CA ARG A 90 29.28 -4.13 5.15
C ARG A 90 28.67 -2.72 5.09
N LEU A 91 27.40 -2.64 4.74
CA LEU A 91 26.66 -1.38 4.75
C LEU A 91 26.37 -0.94 6.19
N SER A 92 27.05 0.10 6.68
CA SER A 92 26.73 0.69 7.99
C SER A 92 25.56 1.67 7.91
N HIS A 93 25.39 2.33 6.76
CA HIS A 93 24.28 3.24 6.50
C HIS A 93 24.08 3.41 5.00
N GLY A 94 22.86 3.25 4.55
CA GLY A 94 22.44 3.55 3.18
C GLY A 94 21.13 4.32 3.16
N GLU A 95 20.99 5.24 2.21
CA GLU A 95 19.75 5.96 2.00
C GLU A 95 19.30 5.85 0.54
N MET A 96 18.01 5.68 0.33
CA MET A 96 17.43 5.68 -1.01
C MET A 96 16.12 6.48 -1.04
N LYS A 97 15.94 7.25 -2.10
CA LYS A 97 14.61 7.77 -2.45
C LYS A 97 13.76 6.64 -3.01
N ALA A 98 12.56 6.48 -2.44
CA ALA A 98 11.54 5.51 -2.82
C ALA A 98 10.25 6.28 -3.13
N GLY A 99 9.96 6.55 -4.41
CA GLY A 99 8.95 7.54 -4.80
C GLY A 99 9.32 8.93 -4.28
N ASP A 100 8.38 9.57 -3.58
CA ASP A 100 8.60 10.87 -2.92
C ASP A 100 9.16 10.73 -1.49
N GLY A 101 9.33 9.49 -1.01
CA GLY A 101 9.80 9.18 0.34
C GLY A 101 11.29 8.83 0.39
N LEU A 102 11.74 8.55 1.61
CA LEU A 102 13.10 8.10 1.92
C LEU A 102 13.01 6.78 2.68
N ILE A 103 13.95 5.88 2.42
CA ILE A 103 14.20 4.68 3.23
C ILE A 103 15.68 4.64 3.63
N MET A 104 15.96 4.04 4.77
CA MET A 104 17.31 3.77 5.25
C MET A 104 17.56 2.27 5.29
N LEU A 105 18.80 1.87 4.98
CA LEU A 105 19.24 0.49 4.97
C LEU A 105 20.53 0.33 5.77
N ALA A 106 20.68 -0.84 6.41
CA ALA A 106 21.95 -1.22 7.04
C ALA A 106 22.11 -2.74 7.06
N SER A 107 23.35 -3.23 7.17
CA SER A 107 23.67 -4.61 7.50
C SER A 107 24.08 -4.66 8.98
N PRO A 108 23.19 -5.13 9.90
CA PRO A 108 23.42 -4.98 11.35
C PRO A 108 24.62 -5.82 11.83
N THR A 109 24.55 -7.13 11.74
CA THR A 109 25.64 -8.06 12.15
C THR A 109 25.77 -9.19 11.13
N PRO A 110 26.91 -9.92 11.10
CA PRO A 110 27.07 -11.07 10.21
C PRO A 110 26.08 -12.22 10.48
N GLU A 111 25.55 -12.29 11.69
CA GLU A 111 24.59 -13.32 12.10
C GLU A 111 23.14 -12.95 11.75
N TYR A 112 22.87 -11.72 11.34
CA TYR A 112 21.52 -11.31 10.95
C TYR A 112 21.03 -12.17 9.80
N ARG A 113 19.78 -12.59 9.89
CA ARG A 113 19.09 -13.33 8.83
C ARG A 113 17.83 -12.57 8.43
N GLY A 114 17.78 -12.23 7.16
CA GLY A 114 16.63 -11.59 6.53
C GLY A 114 15.38 -12.49 6.51
N PRO A 115 14.22 -11.94 6.19
CA PRO A 115 12.95 -12.68 6.26
C PRO A 115 12.95 -13.99 5.47
N LYS A 116 13.63 -14.03 4.33
CA LYS A 116 13.72 -15.24 3.48
C LYS A 116 14.46 -16.37 4.20
N HIS A 117 15.65 -16.14 4.73
CA HIS A 117 16.41 -17.16 5.45
C HIS A 117 15.78 -17.47 6.81
N HIS A 118 15.16 -16.48 7.48
CA HIS A 118 14.46 -16.75 8.74
C HIS A 118 13.34 -17.79 8.54
N ARG A 119 12.61 -17.74 7.42
CA ARG A 119 11.56 -18.73 7.11
C ARG A 119 12.08 -20.15 6.93
N GLU A 120 13.33 -20.33 6.58
CA GLU A 120 13.94 -21.67 6.41
C GLU A 120 14.08 -22.41 7.74
N VAL A 121 14.29 -21.68 8.83
CA VAL A 121 14.55 -22.23 10.17
C VAL A 121 13.41 -22.01 11.17
N CYS A 122 12.41 -21.20 10.84
CA CYS A 122 11.26 -20.90 11.69
C CYS A 122 9.95 -21.27 10.99
N GLU A 123 9.32 -22.36 11.45
CA GLU A 123 8.05 -22.85 10.90
C GLU A 123 6.93 -21.79 10.99
N GLN A 124 6.88 -21.06 12.10
CA GLN A 124 5.84 -20.02 12.28
C GLN A 124 6.02 -18.86 11.28
N ALA A 125 7.26 -18.41 11.09
CA ALA A 125 7.56 -17.38 10.08
C ALA A 125 7.21 -17.86 8.66
N ARG A 126 7.48 -19.13 8.36
CA ARG A 126 7.09 -19.75 7.09
C ARG A 126 5.57 -19.74 6.89
N LYS A 127 4.80 -20.19 7.89
CA LYS A 127 3.33 -20.20 7.84
C LYS A 127 2.76 -18.80 7.63
N TRP A 128 3.26 -17.79 8.33
CA TRP A 128 2.80 -16.41 8.16
C TRP A 128 3.16 -15.86 6.78
N SER A 129 4.28 -16.29 6.21
CA SER A 129 4.69 -15.82 4.88
C SER A 129 3.79 -16.29 3.74
N GLU A 130 2.97 -17.33 3.95
CA GLU A 130 1.98 -17.82 2.99
C GLU A 130 0.82 -16.83 2.79
N VAL A 131 0.64 -15.90 3.72
CA VAL A 131 -0.43 -14.87 3.66
C VAL A 131 0.18 -13.51 3.32
N PRO A 132 -0.05 -12.96 2.12
CA PRO A 132 0.65 -11.77 1.62
C PRO A 132 0.49 -10.49 2.44
N TRP A 133 -0.55 -10.38 3.25
CA TRP A 133 -0.87 -9.16 4.02
C TRP A 133 -0.66 -9.29 5.54
N ILE A 134 -0.21 -10.44 6.03
CA ILE A 134 -0.05 -10.66 7.48
C ILE A 134 1.27 -10.10 8.02
N ILE A 135 2.29 -9.99 7.18
CA ILE A 135 3.63 -9.50 7.54
C ILE A 135 3.73 -8.03 7.16
N ASP A 136 4.35 -7.26 8.01
CA ASP A 136 4.60 -5.85 7.78
C ASP A 136 5.38 -5.61 6.48
N GLY A 137 5.12 -4.49 5.84
CA GLY A 137 5.81 -4.09 4.63
C GLY A 137 5.82 -2.58 4.43
N VAL A 138 6.60 -2.14 3.47
CA VAL A 138 6.69 -0.72 3.09
C VAL A 138 5.76 -0.45 1.91
N LEU A 139 4.86 0.52 2.07
CA LEU A 139 4.00 1.00 0.99
C LEU A 139 4.68 2.16 0.26
N VAL A 140 4.77 2.06 -1.04
CA VAL A 140 5.34 3.08 -1.93
C VAL A 140 4.33 3.45 -3.01
N LEU A 141 4.13 4.74 -3.23
CA LEU A 141 3.31 5.25 -4.32
C LEU A 141 4.16 5.42 -5.58
N VAL A 142 3.67 4.93 -6.72
CA VAL A 142 4.33 5.00 -8.02
C VAL A 142 3.41 5.61 -9.08
N ASP A 143 3.96 6.28 -10.08
CA ASP A 143 3.17 6.97 -11.11
C ASP A 143 2.61 5.99 -12.18
N ASP A 144 3.36 4.93 -12.52
CA ASP A 144 3.01 3.91 -13.54
C ASP A 144 3.21 2.53 -12.94
N LEU A 145 2.14 1.97 -12.39
CA LEU A 145 2.15 0.69 -11.70
C LEU A 145 2.48 -0.48 -12.64
N ASP A 146 1.98 -0.47 -13.87
CA ASP A 146 2.21 -1.53 -14.86
C ASP A 146 3.69 -1.61 -15.25
N ARG A 147 4.31 -0.48 -15.50
CA ARG A 147 5.74 -0.38 -15.82
C ARG A 147 6.59 -0.83 -14.62
N HIS A 148 6.19 -0.40 -13.42
CA HIS A 148 6.88 -0.76 -12.19
C HIS A 148 6.80 -2.27 -11.94
N PHE A 149 5.62 -2.88 -12.06
CA PHE A 149 5.39 -4.31 -11.92
C PHE A 149 6.26 -5.13 -12.90
N ARG A 150 6.28 -4.76 -14.20
CA ARG A 150 7.11 -5.42 -15.21
C ARG A 150 8.59 -5.35 -14.87
N ARG A 151 9.07 -4.19 -14.39
CA ARG A 151 10.46 -4.00 -13.95
C ARG A 151 10.82 -4.90 -12.78
N ALA A 152 10.01 -4.91 -11.74
CA ALA A 152 10.20 -5.73 -10.55
C ALA A 152 10.28 -7.21 -10.91
N LYS A 153 9.33 -7.70 -11.71
CA LYS A 153 9.27 -9.08 -12.19
C LYS A 153 10.50 -9.45 -13.03
N ALA A 154 10.92 -8.60 -13.94
CA ALA A 154 12.11 -8.81 -14.78
C ALA A 154 13.42 -8.80 -13.96
N ALA A 155 13.46 -8.12 -12.83
CA ALA A 155 14.59 -8.10 -11.91
C ALA A 155 14.64 -9.29 -10.95
N GLY A 156 13.63 -10.19 -10.98
CA GLY A 156 13.57 -11.39 -10.16
C GLY A 156 12.91 -11.17 -8.79
N ALA A 157 12.08 -10.16 -8.64
CA ALA A 157 11.25 -9.98 -7.45
C ALA A 157 10.22 -11.11 -7.32
N THR A 158 9.94 -11.57 -6.11
CA THR A 158 8.90 -12.57 -5.84
C THR A 158 7.54 -11.89 -5.80
N ILE A 159 6.76 -12.03 -6.87
CA ILE A 159 5.41 -11.45 -6.94
C ILE A 159 4.47 -12.22 -6.01
N LEU A 160 3.86 -11.52 -5.06
CA LEU A 160 2.91 -12.08 -4.08
C LEU A 160 1.45 -11.90 -4.51
N SER A 161 1.16 -10.89 -5.32
CA SER A 161 -0.12 -10.71 -6.00
C SER A 161 0.11 -10.05 -7.36
N ASP A 162 -0.73 -10.39 -8.34
CA ASP A 162 -0.84 -9.60 -9.55
C ASP A 162 -1.40 -8.21 -9.24
N ILE A 163 -1.50 -7.34 -10.25
CA ILE A 163 -2.10 -6.02 -10.06
C ILE A 163 -3.58 -6.20 -9.72
N GLU A 164 -3.97 -5.72 -8.56
CA GLU A 164 -5.33 -5.72 -8.04
C GLU A 164 -5.97 -4.36 -8.30
N GLU A 165 -7.23 -4.39 -8.74
CA GLU A 165 -8.07 -3.20 -8.94
C GLU A 165 -8.99 -2.97 -7.71
N GLY A 166 -9.47 -1.75 -7.54
CA GLY A 166 -10.48 -1.41 -6.53
C GLY A 166 -9.93 -0.68 -5.31
N PRO A 167 -10.82 -0.34 -4.34
CA PRO A 167 -10.40 0.43 -3.18
C PRO A 167 -9.31 -0.28 -2.35
N PRO A 168 -8.25 0.42 -1.91
CA PRO A 168 -8.05 1.87 -1.97
C PRO A 168 -7.33 2.38 -3.23
N GLY A 169 -7.19 1.60 -4.30
CA GLY A 169 -6.53 1.94 -5.56
C GLY A 169 -5.88 0.73 -6.20
N ARG A 170 -5.31 0.91 -7.39
CA ARG A 170 -4.54 -0.12 -8.10
C ARG A 170 -3.26 -0.40 -7.33
N ARG A 171 -2.93 -1.67 -7.15
CA ARG A 171 -1.79 -2.08 -6.31
C ARG A 171 -1.30 -3.48 -6.63
N TYR A 172 -0.05 -3.78 -6.25
CA TYR A 172 0.44 -5.14 -6.17
C TYR A 172 1.38 -5.31 -4.97
N ARG A 173 1.63 -6.58 -4.61
CA ARG A 173 2.50 -6.97 -3.50
C ARG A 173 3.67 -7.80 -4.01
N VAL A 174 4.83 -7.60 -3.41
CA VAL A 174 6.06 -8.23 -3.87
C VAL A 174 7.05 -8.39 -2.71
N GLU A 175 7.88 -9.41 -2.78
CA GLU A 175 9.07 -9.53 -1.92
C GLU A 175 10.33 -9.20 -2.73
N ASP A 176 11.26 -8.52 -2.09
CA ASP A 176 12.61 -8.36 -2.62
C ASP A 176 13.43 -9.66 -2.49
N PHE A 177 14.70 -9.62 -2.86
CA PHE A 177 15.54 -10.81 -2.91
C PHE A 177 15.87 -11.41 -1.53
N GLU A 178 15.76 -10.62 -0.44
CA GLU A 178 15.89 -11.10 0.95
C GLU A 178 14.54 -11.35 1.64
N GLY A 179 13.42 -11.12 0.94
CA GLY A 179 12.07 -11.43 1.39
C GLY A 179 11.40 -10.32 2.19
N HIS A 180 11.90 -9.10 2.15
CA HIS A 180 11.17 -7.96 2.68
C HIS A 180 9.98 -7.64 1.78
N ARG A 181 8.85 -7.26 2.37
CA ARG A 181 7.60 -7.02 1.66
C ARG A 181 7.41 -5.58 1.29
N TRP A 182 6.94 -5.39 0.06
CA TRP A 182 6.69 -4.09 -0.54
C TRP A 182 5.28 -4.08 -1.12
N PHE A 183 4.58 -2.97 -0.90
CA PHE A 183 3.25 -2.71 -1.41
C PHE A 183 3.34 -1.51 -2.33
N PHE A 184 3.20 -1.73 -3.63
CA PHE A 184 3.20 -0.64 -4.60
C PHE A 184 1.77 -0.28 -4.97
N PHE A 185 1.47 1.00 -4.84
CA PHE A 185 0.18 1.57 -5.19
C PHE A 185 0.37 2.62 -6.27
N GLU A 186 -0.56 2.67 -7.22
CA GLU A 186 -0.60 3.74 -8.20
C GLU A 186 -1.00 5.04 -7.53
N LYS A 187 -0.34 6.13 -7.88
CA LYS A 187 -0.77 7.47 -7.46
C LYS A 187 -2.10 7.77 -8.14
N ASP A 188 -3.07 8.29 -7.38
CA ASP A 188 -4.26 8.85 -7.99
C ASP A 188 -3.86 10.14 -8.74
N ASP A 189 -4.11 10.21 -10.03
CA ASP A 189 -4.10 11.45 -10.79
C ASP A 189 -5.26 12.30 -10.28
N GLY A 190 -4.98 13.26 -9.41
CA GLY A 190 -5.93 14.08 -8.66
C GLY A 190 -6.84 14.97 -9.51
#